data_6c144145d8c862fdbc6d72a1b1cfc89d
#
_entry.id   6c144145d8c862fdbc6d72a1b1cfc89d
#
_cell.length_a   1.000
_cell.length_b   1.000
_cell.length_c   1.000
_cell.angle_alpha   90.00
_cell.angle_beta   90.00
_cell.angle_gamma   90.00
#
_symmetry.space_group_name_H-M   'P 1'
#
loop_
_entity.id
_entity.type
_entity.pdbx_description
1 polymer ?
#
loop_
_entity_poly.entity_id
_entity_poly.type
_entity_poly.pdbx_seq_one_letter_code
_entity_poly.pdbx_strand_id
1 'polypeptide(L)' 'MYFTEKEFEVLKYLVKGLNNKEISEKMYVTQHTVKAHISSILRKLGVSNRTEAAYVVLKNNLINF' A
#
# COMPACT_ATOMS: atom_id res chain seq x y z
N MET A 1 12.24 -6.12 -5.60
CA MET A 1 10.78 -5.89 -5.65
C MET A 1 10.48 -4.76 -6.62
N TYR A 2 9.47 -4.90 -7.42
CA TYR A 2 9.18 -4.03 -8.56
C TYR A 2 8.02 -3.07 -8.34
N PHE A 3 7.88 -2.56 -7.13
CA PHE A 3 6.90 -1.51 -6.82
C PHE A 3 7.38 -0.17 -7.36
N THR A 4 6.44 0.65 -7.82
CA THR A 4 6.74 2.04 -8.16
C THR A 4 6.93 2.85 -6.88
N GLU A 5 7.48 4.06 -7.02
CA GLU A 5 7.63 4.96 -5.87
C GLU A 5 6.28 5.26 -5.22
N LYS A 6 5.24 5.47 -6.04
CA LYS A 6 3.91 5.76 -5.52
C LYS A 6 3.32 4.55 -4.80
N GLU A 7 3.55 3.36 -5.32
CA GLU A 7 3.11 2.13 -4.65
C GLU A 7 3.83 1.96 -3.31
N PHE A 8 5.12 2.21 -3.24
CA PHE A 8 5.85 2.17 -1.98
C PHE A 8 5.28 3.16 -0.97
N GLU A 9 4.96 4.37 -1.42
CA GLU A 9 4.39 5.38 -0.54
C GLU A 9 3.05 4.94 0.02
N VAL A 10 2.17 4.43 -0.84
CA VAL A 10 0.87 3.89 -0.41
C VAL A 10 1.08 2.74 0.58
N LEU A 11 2.01 1.86 0.29
CA LEU A 11 2.29 0.69 1.12
C LEU A 11 2.75 1.09 2.52
N LYS A 12 3.59 2.12 2.64
CA LYS A 12 4.00 2.63 3.95
C LYS A 12 2.82 3.09 4.80
N TYR A 13 1.90 3.85 4.19
CA TYR A 13 0.73 4.34 4.89
C TYR A 13 -0.22 3.19 5.24
N LEU A 14 -0.35 2.23 4.33
CA LEU A 14 -1.21 1.06 4.53
C LEU A 14 -0.78 0.27 5.76
N VAL A 15 0.53 -0.02 5.89
CA VAL A 15 1.02 -0.79 7.04
C VAL A 15 0.96 0.00 8.34
N LYS A 16 0.92 1.32 8.26
CA LYS A 16 0.71 2.18 9.44
C LYS A 16 -0.75 2.27 9.85
N GLY A 17 -1.65 1.67 9.07
CA GLY A 17 -3.07 1.63 9.40
C GLY A 17 -3.92 2.78 8.88
N LEU A 18 -3.39 3.59 7.98
CA LEU A 18 -4.19 4.67 7.38
C LEU A 18 -5.24 4.08 6.43
N ASN A 19 -6.42 4.68 6.44
CA ASN A 19 -7.46 4.30 5.48
C ASN A 19 -7.25 5.03 4.15
N ASN A 20 -8.06 4.68 3.15
CA ASN A 20 -7.89 5.24 1.80
C ASN A 20 -8.05 6.75 1.76
N LYS A 21 -8.97 7.30 2.55
CA LYS A 21 -9.16 8.75 2.62
C LYS A 21 -7.92 9.43 3.18
N GLU A 22 -7.38 8.90 4.28
CA GLU A 22 -6.18 9.44 4.90
C GLU A 22 -4.98 9.38 3.96
N ILE A 23 -4.83 8.25 3.26
CA ILE A 23 -3.73 8.10 2.29
C ILE A 23 -3.88 9.11 1.16
N SER A 24 -5.11 9.27 0.64
CA SER A 24 -5.36 10.21 -0.44
C SER A 24 -5.00 11.64 -0.04
N GLU A 25 -5.30 12.02 1.19
CA GLU A 25 -4.96 13.34 1.71
C GLU A 25 -3.45 13.52 1.86
N LYS A 26 -2.76 12.51 2.35
CA LYS A 26 -1.30 12.56 2.50
C LYS A 26 -0.58 12.67 1.16
N MET A 27 -1.11 12.04 0.14
CA MET A 27 -0.46 11.98 -1.17
C MET A 27 -0.99 13.02 -2.16
N TYR A 28 -2.01 13.80 -1.76
CA TYR A 28 -2.63 14.80 -2.63
C TYR A 28 -3.21 14.18 -3.90
N VAL A 29 -3.84 13.02 -3.76
CA VAL A 29 -4.51 12.32 -4.87
C VAL A 29 -5.93 11.94 -4.45
N THR A 30 -6.73 11.44 -5.39
CA THR A 30 -8.09 10.98 -5.08
C THR A 30 -8.06 9.62 -4.41
N GLN A 31 -9.16 9.29 -3.71
CA GLN A 31 -9.30 7.94 -3.14
C GLN A 31 -9.34 6.89 -4.25
N HIS A 32 -9.88 7.22 -5.40
CA HIS A 32 -9.90 6.33 -6.56
C HIS A 32 -8.47 5.94 -6.96
N THR A 33 -7.56 6.90 -7.01
CA THR A 33 -6.15 6.65 -7.31
C THR A 33 -5.50 5.76 -6.26
N VAL A 34 -5.81 6.00 -4.97
CA VAL A 34 -5.30 5.16 -3.89
C VAL A 34 -5.78 3.71 -4.05
N LYS A 35 -7.07 3.52 -4.36
CA LYS A 35 -7.62 2.18 -4.57
C LYS A 35 -6.91 1.46 -5.73
N ALA A 36 -6.62 2.19 -6.80
CA ALA A 36 -5.92 1.62 -7.95
C ALA A 36 -4.50 1.16 -7.55
N HIS A 37 -3.80 1.97 -6.78
CA HIS A 37 -2.48 1.59 -6.29
C HIS A 37 -2.54 0.37 -5.37
N ILE A 38 -3.52 0.33 -4.46
CA ILE A 38 -3.69 -0.81 -3.56
C ILE A 38 -4.00 -2.08 -4.34
N SER A 39 -4.89 -2.02 -5.34
CA SER A 39 -5.19 -3.18 -6.17
C SER A 39 -3.93 -3.72 -6.85
N SER A 40 -3.10 -2.83 -7.37
CA SER A 40 -1.84 -3.20 -7.99
C SER A 40 -0.89 -3.87 -6.98
N ILE A 41 -0.79 -3.30 -5.78
CA ILE A 41 0.05 -3.83 -4.71
C ILE A 41 -0.39 -5.24 -4.32
N LEU A 42 -1.69 -5.44 -4.12
CA LEU A 42 -2.22 -6.76 -3.74
C LEU A 42 -1.89 -7.81 -4.81
N ARG A 43 -2.05 -7.44 -6.08
CA ARG A 43 -1.75 -8.33 -7.19
C ARG A 43 -0.26 -8.67 -7.23
N LYS A 44 0.60 -7.69 -7.02
CA LYS A 44 2.05 -7.89 -7.05
C LYS A 44 2.53 -8.76 -5.89
N LEU A 45 1.88 -8.63 -4.73
CA LEU A 45 2.22 -9.44 -3.56
C LEU A 45 1.56 -10.83 -3.60
N GLY A 46 0.58 -11.03 -4.47
CA GLY A 46 -0.14 -12.29 -4.54
C GLY A 46 -1.06 -12.53 -3.35
N VAL A 47 -1.62 -11.46 -2.79
CA VAL A 47 -2.51 -11.54 -1.63
C VAL A 47 -3.91 -11.02 -1.98
N SER A 48 -4.89 -11.32 -1.12
CA SER A 48 -6.30 -11.02 -1.40
C SER A 48 -6.82 -9.74 -0.77
N ASN A 49 -6.17 -9.25 0.27
CA ASN A 49 -6.66 -8.07 0.99
C ASN A 49 -5.51 -7.31 1.64
N ARG A 50 -5.83 -6.10 2.13
CA ARG A 50 -4.81 -5.19 2.66
C ARG A 50 -4.20 -5.68 3.97
N THR A 51 -4.93 -6.45 4.76
CA THR A 51 -4.39 -7.01 6.00
C THR A 51 -3.30 -8.04 5.69
N GLU A 52 -3.55 -8.91 4.72
CA GLU A 52 -2.53 -9.85 4.25
C GLU A 52 -1.31 -9.12 3.67
N ALA A 53 -1.56 -8.03 2.93
CA ALA A 53 -0.48 -7.24 2.36
C ALA A 53 0.43 -6.68 3.46
N ALA A 54 -0.17 -6.09 4.49
CA ALA A 54 0.60 -5.55 5.61
C ALA A 54 1.41 -6.65 6.30
N TYR A 55 0.80 -7.80 6.53
CA TYR A 55 1.47 -8.93 7.16
C TYR A 55 2.69 -9.39 6.35
N VAL A 56 2.51 -9.59 5.06
CA VAL A 56 3.60 -10.06 4.18
C VAL A 56 4.74 -9.05 4.14
N VAL A 57 4.41 -7.77 4.02
CA VAL A 57 5.40 -6.70 3.93
C VAL A 57 6.23 -6.61 5.21
N LEU A 58 5.59 -6.66 6.36
CA LEU A 58 6.28 -6.56 7.65
C LEU A 58 7.09 -7.83 7.94
N LYS A 59 6.51 -8.99 7.66
CA LYS A 59 7.18 -10.27 7.92
C LYS A 59 8.46 -10.41 7.10
N ASN A 60 8.47 -9.94 5.86
CA ASN A 60 9.59 -10.11 4.95
C ASN A 60 10.49 -8.88 4.85
N ASN A 61 10.29 -7.89 5.72
CA ASN A 61 11.07 -6.65 5.74
C ASN A 61 11.15 -5.97 4.37
N LEU A 62 10.02 -5.92 3.67
CA LEU A 62 9.97 -5.30 2.34
C LEU A 62 9.98 -3.78 2.40
N ILE A 63 9.72 -3.20 3.57
CA ILE A 63 9.72 -1.75 3.81
C ILE A 63 10.41 -1.47 5.13
N ASN A 64 11.27 -0.44 5.13
CA ASN A 64 11.87 0.10 6.35
C ASN A 64 11.10 1.34 6.77
N PHE A 65 10.84 1.44 8.05
CA PHE A 65 10.21 2.61 8.66
C PHE A 65 11.19 3.37 9.54
#